data_e84ce364602a5a8de2ae72231398ba99
#
_entry.id   e84ce364602a5a8de2ae72231398ba99
#
_cell.length_a   1.000
_cell.length_b   1.000
_cell.length_c   1.000
_cell.angle_alpha   90.00
_cell.angle_beta   90.00
_cell.angle_gamma   90.00
#
_symmetry.space_group_name_H-M   'P 1'
#
loop_
_entity.id
_entity.type
_entity.pdbx_description
1 polymer ?
#
loop_
_entity_poly.entity_id
_entity_poly.type
_entity_poly.pdbx_seq_one_letter_code
_entity_poly.pdbx_strand_id
1 'polypeptide(L)'
;MELTRGGACYSMQLSHDEAKLIAGFILADYERERTTTFRVLESIPDGKGDYAPDPKSMKALQLAFHIVASEWYFLEAIHQGAPPARPPEFPGSAHTAQDIVTWENSRIPAQIDRVKSLSGEHLSQVIVFGEKRKLPAYSVLLLLLKHSIHHRGQLSAYLRPMGALVPSIYGTSADTK
;
A
#
# COMPACT_ATOMS: atom_id res chain seq x y z
N MET A 1 -33.05 6.40 27.07
CA MET A 1 -32.06 5.32 27.27
C MET A 1 -30.97 5.54 26.22
N GLU A 2 -29.96 6.39 26.59
CA GLU A 2 -28.85 6.76 25.71
C GLU A 2 -27.85 5.61 25.69
N LEU A 3 -27.64 5.02 24.51
CA LEU A 3 -26.57 4.07 24.25
C LEU A 3 -25.25 4.86 24.06
N THR A 4 -24.50 5.03 25.12
CA THR A 4 -23.11 5.48 25.05
C THR A 4 -22.29 4.44 24.31
N ARG A 5 -21.97 4.68 23.02
CA ARG A 5 -21.01 3.92 22.26
C ARG A 5 -19.58 4.26 22.73
N GLY A 6 -19.20 3.76 23.87
CA GLY A 6 -17.83 3.70 24.33
C GLY A 6 -17.12 2.57 23.59
N GLY A 7 -16.57 2.83 22.43
CA GLY A 7 -15.65 1.90 21.75
C GLY A 7 -14.34 1.86 22.56
N ALA A 8 -14.19 0.87 23.44
CA ALA A 8 -12.91 0.53 24.02
C ALA A 8 -11.97 0.14 22.86
N CYS A 9 -11.06 1.03 22.52
CA CYS A 9 -9.94 0.72 21.66
C CYS A 9 -9.06 -0.25 22.47
N TYR A 10 -9.17 -1.55 22.22
CA TYR A 10 -8.22 -2.54 22.73
C TYR A 10 -6.87 -2.24 22.08
N SER A 11 -6.09 -1.35 22.66
CA SER A 11 -4.67 -1.21 22.36
C SER A 11 -3.96 -2.39 23.01
N MET A 12 -3.74 -3.45 22.27
CA MET A 12 -2.85 -4.53 22.66
C MET A 12 -1.44 -3.90 22.75
N GLN A 13 -0.97 -3.72 23.98
CA GLN A 13 0.34 -3.16 24.24
C GLN A 13 1.36 -4.31 24.10
N LEU A 14 2.04 -4.33 22.94
CA LEU A 14 3.09 -5.32 22.66
C LEU A 14 4.40 -4.91 23.34
N SER A 15 5.18 -5.88 23.79
CA SER A 15 6.58 -5.67 24.08
C SER A 15 7.37 -5.27 22.82
N HIS A 16 8.56 -4.72 22.97
CA HIS A 16 9.40 -4.34 21.84
C HIS A 16 9.78 -5.55 20.97
N ASP A 17 10.04 -6.71 21.57
CA ASP A 17 10.35 -7.94 20.86
C ASP A 17 9.14 -8.46 20.06
N GLU A 18 7.96 -8.43 20.65
CA GLU A 18 6.71 -8.78 19.95
C GLU A 18 6.41 -7.82 18.80
N ALA A 19 6.62 -6.52 19.00
CA ALA A 19 6.45 -5.52 17.94
C ALA A 19 7.42 -5.78 16.77
N LYS A 20 8.68 -6.13 17.06
CA LYS A 20 9.67 -6.48 16.05
C LYS A 20 9.30 -7.75 15.30
N LEU A 21 8.84 -8.78 15.99
CA LEU A 21 8.41 -10.04 15.39
C LEU A 21 7.20 -9.84 14.47
N ILE A 22 6.18 -9.14 14.95
CA ILE A 22 4.96 -8.87 14.18
C ILE A 22 5.26 -8.00 12.96
N ALA A 23 6.07 -6.95 13.11
CA ALA A 23 6.50 -6.11 12.00
C ALA A 23 7.25 -6.93 10.93
N GLY A 24 8.14 -7.83 11.35
CA GLY A 24 8.86 -8.72 10.44
C GLY A 24 7.93 -9.65 9.67
N PHE A 25 6.92 -10.22 10.32
CA PHE A 25 5.92 -11.07 9.68
C PHE A 25 5.09 -10.29 8.64
N ILE A 26 4.58 -9.11 9.01
CA ILE A 26 3.77 -8.27 8.11
C ILE A 26 4.61 -7.80 6.92
N LEU A 27 5.86 -7.41 7.15
CA LEU A 27 6.75 -6.93 6.10
C LEU A 27 7.10 -8.04 5.10
N ALA A 28 7.34 -9.26 5.57
CA ALA A 28 7.57 -10.42 4.71
C ALA A 28 6.34 -10.75 3.85
N ASP A 29 5.13 -10.58 4.37
CA ASP A 29 3.89 -10.73 3.62
C ASP A 29 3.72 -9.61 2.59
N TYR A 30 3.99 -8.37 2.97
CA TYR A 30 3.98 -7.24 2.06
C TYR A 30 4.94 -7.43 0.87
N GLU A 31 6.17 -7.91 1.11
CA GLU A 31 7.12 -8.19 0.03
C GLU A 31 6.61 -9.25 -0.95
N ARG A 32 5.90 -10.28 -0.48
CA ARG A 32 5.23 -11.27 -1.35
C ARG A 32 4.10 -10.63 -2.17
N GLU A 33 3.28 -9.81 -1.52
CA GLU A 33 2.15 -9.12 -2.16
C GLU A 33 2.59 -8.14 -3.25
N ARG A 34 3.76 -7.51 -3.12
CA ARG A 34 4.32 -6.61 -4.14
C ARG A 34 4.43 -7.30 -5.51
N THR A 35 4.90 -8.55 -5.56
CA THR A 35 4.98 -9.32 -6.82
C THR A 35 3.61 -9.46 -7.49
N THR A 36 2.57 -9.69 -6.70
CA THR A 36 1.19 -9.79 -7.19
C THR A 36 0.66 -8.42 -7.62
N THR A 37 1.01 -7.37 -6.89
CA THR A 37 0.65 -5.99 -7.24
C THR A 37 1.27 -5.60 -8.58
N PHE A 38 2.53 -5.90 -8.82
CA PHE A 38 3.20 -5.61 -10.11
C PHE A 38 2.51 -6.28 -11.29
N ARG A 39 2.14 -7.56 -11.18
CA ARG A 39 1.38 -8.23 -12.24
C ARG A 39 0.10 -7.51 -12.61
N VAL A 40 -0.61 -6.93 -11.62
CA VAL A 40 -1.82 -6.15 -11.88
C VAL A 40 -1.49 -4.79 -12.49
N LEU A 41 -0.45 -4.09 -12.01
CA LEU A 41 0.01 -2.82 -12.59
C LEU A 41 0.41 -2.99 -14.07
N GLU A 42 1.25 -3.98 -14.36
CA GLU A 42 1.78 -4.29 -15.69
C GLU A 42 0.68 -4.75 -16.67
N SER A 43 -0.48 -5.19 -16.16
CA SER A 43 -1.63 -5.56 -16.99
C SER A 43 -2.43 -4.35 -17.51
N ILE A 44 -2.12 -3.12 -17.09
CA ILE A 44 -2.76 -1.92 -17.66
C ILE A 44 -2.29 -1.77 -19.12
N PRO A 45 -3.19 -1.81 -20.12
CA PRO A 45 -2.77 -1.69 -21.52
C PRO A 45 -2.27 -0.27 -21.84
N ASP A 46 -1.28 -0.20 -22.72
CA ASP A 46 -0.80 1.07 -23.24
C ASP A 46 -1.95 1.88 -23.87
N GLY A 47 -1.94 3.18 -23.61
CA GLY A 47 -3.00 4.09 -24.06
C GLY A 47 -4.32 3.98 -23.30
N LYS A 48 -4.44 3.11 -22.28
CA LYS A 48 -5.64 2.97 -21.45
C LYS A 48 -5.49 3.58 -20.05
N GLY A 49 -4.40 4.26 -19.77
CA GLY A 49 -4.12 4.87 -18.47
C GLY A 49 -5.18 5.88 -17.99
N ASP A 50 -5.87 6.50 -18.91
CA ASP A 50 -6.96 7.46 -18.63
C ASP A 50 -8.33 6.82 -18.36
N TYR A 51 -8.45 5.50 -18.44
CA TYR A 51 -9.70 4.81 -18.15
C TYR A 51 -10.11 5.02 -16.68
N ALA A 52 -11.38 5.31 -16.47
CA ALA A 52 -12.04 5.30 -15.16
C ALA A 52 -13.45 4.72 -15.33
N PRO A 53 -13.92 3.83 -14.44
CA PRO A 53 -15.25 3.22 -14.53
C PRO A 53 -16.38 4.20 -14.23
N ASP A 54 -16.07 5.30 -13.54
CA ASP A 54 -17.01 6.36 -13.16
C ASP A 54 -16.27 7.71 -13.12
N PRO A 55 -16.91 8.84 -13.42
CA PRO A 55 -16.28 10.17 -13.38
C PRO A 55 -15.68 10.55 -12.01
N LYS A 56 -16.13 9.95 -10.92
CA LYS A 56 -15.61 10.16 -9.57
C LYS A 56 -14.46 9.22 -9.22
N SER A 57 -14.20 8.22 -10.05
CA SER A 57 -13.12 7.25 -9.82
C SER A 57 -11.78 7.80 -10.29
N MET A 58 -10.70 7.36 -9.65
CA MET A 58 -9.36 7.62 -10.16
C MET A 58 -9.18 6.97 -11.53
N LYS A 59 -8.44 7.62 -12.43
CA LYS A 59 -7.98 7.01 -13.68
C LYS A 59 -7.03 5.84 -13.37
N ALA A 60 -6.93 4.87 -14.28
CA ALA A 60 -6.13 3.66 -14.06
C ALA A 60 -4.67 3.94 -13.68
N LEU A 61 -3.97 4.83 -14.40
CA LEU A 61 -2.59 5.20 -14.04
C LEU A 61 -2.52 6.01 -12.74
N GLN A 62 -3.51 6.85 -12.46
CA GLN A 62 -3.56 7.56 -11.18
C GLN A 62 -3.75 6.60 -10.01
N LEU A 63 -4.60 5.58 -10.16
CA LEU A 63 -4.81 4.55 -9.15
C LEU A 63 -3.55 3.69 -8.98
N ALA A 64 -2.89 3.31 -10.08
CA ALA A 64 -1.62 2.59 -10.06
C ALA A 64 -0.55 3.38 -9.29
N PHE A 65 -0.38 4.67 -9.59
CA PHE A 65 0.56 5.51 -8.87
C PHE A 65 0.15 5.72 -7.40
N HIS A 66 -1.15 5.86 -7.11
CA HIS A 66 -1.66 5.97 -5.74
C HIS A 66 -1.24 4.76 -4.88
N ILE A 67 -1.24 3.55 -5.44
CA ILE A 67 -0.77 2.35 -4.74
C ILE A 67 0.69 2.56 -4.31
N VAL A 68 1.59 2.76 -5.26
CA VAL A 68 3.04 2.83 -5.00
C VAL A 68 3.46 4.08 -4.21
N ALA A 69 2.79 5.21 -4.43
CA ALA A 69 3.01 6.44 -3.66
C ALA A 69 2.59 6.31 -2.20
N SER A 70 1.50 5.57 -1.94
CA SER A 70 1.04 5.29 -0.59
C SER A 70 1.97 4.31 0.12
N GLU A 71 2.53 3.32 -0.58
CA GLU A 71 3.55 2.41 -0.05
C GLU A 71 4.78 3.22 0.40
N TRP A 72 5.27 4.09 -0.46
CA TRP A 72 6.37 5.00 -0.13
C TRP A 72 6.04 5.84 1.11
N TYR A 73 4.87 6.45 1.14
CA TYR A 73 4.43 7.34 2.22
C TYR A 73 4.38 6.63 3.58
N PHE A 74 3.81 5.43 3.63
CA PHE A 74 3.71 4.66 4.87
C PHE A 74 5.06 4.13 5.34
N LEU A 75 5.91 3.63 4.45
CA LEU A 75 7.25 3.18 4.81
C LEU A 75 8.11 4.33 5.33
N GLU A 76 8.03 5.51 4.71
CA GLU A 76 8.73 6.68 5.17
C GLU A 76 8.21 7.16 6.53
N ALA A 77 6.89 7.14 6.74
CA ALA A 77 6.28 7.46 8.03
C ALA A 77 6.78 6.54 9.14
N ILE A 78 6.90 5.25 8.87
CA ILE A 78 7.43 4.27 9.82
C ILE A 78 8.91 4.54 10.11
N HIS A 79 9.71 4.80 9.08
CA HIS A 79 11.12 5.07 9.23
C HIS A 79 11.40 6.35 10.04
N GLN A 80 10.65 7.42 9.77
CA GLN A 80 10.81 8.71 10.45
C GLN A 80 10.12 8.80 11.82
N GLY A 81 9.20 7.89 12.14
CA GLY A 81 8.33 7.98 13.32
C GLY A 81 7.23 9.04 13.18
N ALA A 82 7.09 9.65 12.01
CA ALA A 82 6.09 10.68 11.68
C ALA A 82 5.76 10.65 10.18
N PRO A 83 4.51 10.98 9.78
CA PRO A 83 4.17 11.03 8.37
C PRO A 83 4.94 12.15 7.65
N PRO A 84 5.41 11.91 6.41
CA PRO A 84 5.96 12.96 5.56
C PRO A 84 4.93 14.08 5.33
N ALA A 85 5.40 15.30 5.13
CA ALA A 85 4.53 16.46 4.91
C ALA A 85 3.62 16.30 3.68
N ARG A 86 4.09 15.58 2.67
CA ARG A 86 3.35 15.28 1.43
C ARG A 86 3.69 13.88 0.92
N PRO A 87 2.74 13.18 0.30
CA PRO A 87 3.05 12.00 -0.51
C PRO A 87 3.86 12.43 -1.76
N PRO A 88 4.54 11.49 -2.42
CA PRO A 88 5.18 11.76 -3.71
C PRO A 88 4.16 12.25 -4.73
N GLU A 89 4.57 13.20 -5.56
CA GLU A 89 3.76 13.67 -6.68
C GLU A 89 3.83 12.67 -7.85
N PHE A 90 2.75 12.58 -8.61
CA PHE A 90 2.71 11.79 -9.83
C PHE A 90 3.76 12.36 -10.81
N PRO A 91 4.72 11.55 -11.29
CA PRO A 91 5.75 12.04 -12.20
C PRO A 91 5.12 12.51 -13.52
N GLY A 92 5.39 13.74 -13.91
CA GLY A 92 4.90 14.28 -15.18
C GLY A 92 5.41 13.54 -16.44
N SER A 93 6.44 12.71 -16.26
CA SER A 93 7.00 11.84 -17.30
C SER A 93 6.40 10.42 -17.30
N ALA A 94 5.57 10.06 -16.33
CA ALA A 94 4.97 8.73 -16.27
C ALA A 94 3.72 8.67 -17.15
N HIS A 95 3.79 7.89 -18.23
CA HIS A 95 2.71 7.72 -19.21
C HIS A 95 2.24 6.27 -19.33
N THR A 96 2.96 5.33 -18.71
CA THR A 96 2.71 3.89 -18.78
C THR A 96 2.76 3.25 -17.41
N ALA A 97 2.21 2.04 -17.29
CA ALA A 97 2.35 1.21 -16.10
C ALA A 97 3.82 0.90 -15.79
N GLN A 98 4.65 0.69 -16.82
CA GLN A 98 6.08 0.42 -16.68
C GLN A 98 6.83 1.58 -16.03
N ASP A 99 6.45 2.83 -16.31
CA ASP A 99 7.06 4.01 -15.66
C ASP A 99 6.79 3.98 -14.15
N ILE A 100 5.59 3.58 -13.74
CA ILE A 100 5.18 3.47 -12.33
C ILE A 100 5.95 2.33 -11.63
N VAL A 101 6.06 1.18 -12.27
CA VAL A 101 6.85 0.04 -11.76
C VAL A 101 8.32 0.42 -11.62
N THR A 102 8.87 1.12 -12.59
CA THR A 102 10.25 1.63 -12.56
C THR A 102 10.45 2.62 -11.41
N TRP A 103 9.50 3.53 -11.22
CA TRP A 103 9.52 4.49 -10.11
C TRP A 103 9.54 3.78 -8.75
N GLU A 104 8.69 2.77 -8.59
CA GLU A 104 8.57 1.97 -7.36
C GLU A 104 9.86 1.18 -7.10
N ASN A 105 10.35 0.44 -8.10
CA ASN A 105 11.57 -0.38 -7.97
C ASN A 105 12.83 0.45 -7.63
N SER A 106 12.85 1.72 -8.01
CA SER A 106 13.97 2.62 -7.67
C SER A 106 13.93 3.16 -6.23
N ARG A 107 12.83 2.98 -5.49
CA ARG A 107 12.61 3.64 -4.19
C ARG A 107 12.23 2.69 -3.05
N ILE A 108 11.28 1.81 -3.29
CA ILE A 108 10.67 1.00 -2.23
C ILE A 108 11.63 -0.03 -1.62
N PRO A 109 12.48 -0.74 -2.39
CA PRO A 109 13.38 -1.73 -1.80
C PRO A 109 14.28 -1.14 -0.71
N ALA A 110 14.88 0.02 -0.97
CA ALA A 110 15.72 0.69 0.03
C ALA A 110 14.95 1.11 1.29
N GLN A 111 13.68 1.50 1.15
CA GLN A 111 12.83 1.82 2.31
C GLN A 111 12.45 0.56 3.11
N ILE A 112 12.17 -0.55 2.45
CA ILE A 112 11.93 -1.84 3.10
C ILE A 112 13.14 -2.21 3.96
N ASP A 113 14.35 -2.12 3.43
CA ASP A 113 15.58 -2.44 4.15
C ASP A 113 15.80 -1.53 5.36
N ARG A 114 15.51 -0.23 5.22
CA ARG A 114 15.53 0.70 6.35
C ARG A 114 14.54 0.30 7.44
N VAL A 115 13.30 -0.06 7.07
CA VAL A 115 12.29 -0.50 8.04
C VAL A 115 12.69 -1.83 8.70
N LYS A 116 13.27 -2.77 7.95
CA LYS A 116 13.83 -4.02 8.50
C LYS A 116 14.89 -3.79 9.58
N SER A 117 15.66 -2.73 9.47
CA SER A 117 16.73 -2.40 10.44
C SER A 117 16.23 -1.74 11.73
N LEU A 118 14.98 -1.28 11.79
CA LEU A 118 14.44 -0.58 12.96
C LEU A 118 14.37 -1.49 14.20
N SER A 119 14.59 -0.90 15.39
CA SER A 119 14.41 -1.58 16.67
C SER A 119 12.93 -1.83 16.98
N GLY A 120 12.67 -2.79 17.86
CA GLY A 120 11.30 -3.01 18.38
C GLY A 120 10.75 -1.81 19.13
N GLU A 121 11.60 -1.05 19.82
CA GLU A 121 11.24 0.21 20.44
C GLU A 121 10.70 1.21 19.42
N HIS A 122 11.43 1.45 18.32
CA HIS A 122 10.98 2.32 17.23
C HIS A 122 9.67 1.82 16.60
N LEU A 123 9.55 0.52 16.37
CA LEU A 123 8.36 -0.09 15.79
C LEU A 123 7.14 -0.03 16.72
N SER A 124 7.34 0.18 18.02
CA SER A 124 6.28 0.38 19.01
C SER A 124 5.85 1.85 19.13
N GLN A 125 6.62 2.81 18.62
CA GLN A 125 6.30 4.23 18.69
C GLN A 125 5.00 4.54 17.97
N VAL A 126 4.20 5.45 18.56
CA VAL A 126 2.93 5.87 17.99
C VAL A 126 3.14 6.96 16.94
N ILE A 127 2.74 6.69 15.72
CA ILE A 127 2.72 7.64 14.61
C ILE A 127 1.34 8.31 14.56
N VAL A 128 1.31 9.63 14.43
CA VAL A 128 0.09 10.44 14.40
C VAL A 128 -0.19 10.93 12.99
N PHE A 129 -1.30 10.46 12.40
CA PHE A 129 -1.77 10.88 11.07
C PHE A 129 -2.95 11.85 11.24
N GLY A 130 -2.68 13.15 11.04
CA GLY A 130 -3.68 14.19 11.27
C GLY A 130 -4.15 14.24 12.73
N GLU A 131 -5.38 14.67 12.95
CA GLU A 131 -5.92 14.86 14.30
C GLU A 131 -6.44 13.57 14.97
N LYS A 132 -6.83 12.58 14.19
CA LYS A 132 -7.67 11.47 14.69
C LYS A 132 -7.02 10.08 14.64
N ARG A 133 -6.02 9.85 13.82
CA ARG A 133 -5.46 8.51 13.66
C ARG A 133 -4.10 8.40 14.32
N LYS A 134 -4.02 7.59 15.38
CA LYS A 134 -2.79 7.27 16.12
C LYS A 134 -2.57 5.77 16.05
N LEU A 135 -1.44 5.35 15.49
CA LEU A 135 -1.13 3.94 15.29
C LEU A 135 0.33 3.66 15.67
N PRO A 136 0.64 2.56 16.36
CA PRO A 136 2.02 2.10 16.48
C PRO A 136 2.59 1.82 15.09
N ALA A 137 3.90 2.01 14.91
CA ALA A 137 4.57 1.84 13.62
C ALA A 137 4.34 0.43 13.01
N TYR A 138 4.35 -0.64 13.81
CA TYR A 138 3.99 -1.99 13.33
C TYR A 138 2.56 -2.08 12.79
N SER A 139 1.61 -1.31 13.34
CA SER A 139 0.23 -1.27 12.83
C SER A 139 0.11 -0.44 11.55
N VAL A 140 1.04 0.50 11.32
CA VAL A 140 1.13 1.22 10.04
C VAL A 140 1.58 0.29 8.92
N LEU A 141 2.45 -0.71 9.18
CA LEU A 141 2.77 -1.77 8.22
C LEU A 141 1.52 -2.58 7.82
N LEU A 142 0.67 -2.92 8.78
CA LEU A 142 -0.58 -3.61 8.49
C LEU A 142 -1.55 -2.73 7.70
N LEU A 143 -1.57 -1.43 7.96
CA LEU A 143 -2.36 -0.45 7.18
C LEU A 143 -1.85 -0.38 5.74
N LEU A 144 -0.52 -0.29 5.54
CA LEU A 144 0.13 -0.32 4.23
C LEU A 144 -0.29 -1.56 3.45
N LEU A 145 -0.13 -2.74 4.03
CA LEU A 145 -0.49 -4.01 3.39
C LEU A 145 -1.96 -4.03 2.95
N LYS A 146 -2.87 -3.70 3.86
CA LYS A 146 -4.31 -3.65 3.57
C LYS A 146 -4.67 -2.62 2.49
N HIS A 147 -4.01 -1.47 2.50
CA HIS A 147 -4.22 -0.40 1.54
C HIS A 147 -3.79 -0.85 0.13
N SER A 148 -2.60 -1.45 0.00
CA SER A 148 -2.10 -1.96 -1.28
C SER A 148 -3.01 -3.06 -1.83
N ILE A 149 -3.41 -4.03 -1.01
CA ILE A 149 -4.34 -5.11 -1.41
C ILE A 149 -5.69 -4.54 -1.86
N HIS A 150 -6.24 -3.56 -1.11
CA HIS A 150 -7.52 -2.94 -1.43
C HIS A 150 -7.49 -2.25 -2.81
N HIS A 151 -6.52 -1.38 -3.04
CA HIS A 151 -6.42 -0.63 -4.29
C HIS A 151 -5.96 -1.50 -5.47
N ARG A 152 -5.15 -2.51 -5.24
CA ARG A 152 -4.87 -3.55 -6.25
C ARG A 152 -6.14 -4.26 -6.67
N GLY A 153 -7.00 -4.66 -5.73
CA GLY A 153 -8.31 -5.25 -6.03
C GLY A 153 -9.19 -4.31 -6.84
N GLN A 154 -9.21 -3.03 -6.49
CA GLN A 154 -9.91 -1.99 -7.25
C GLN A 154 -9.36 -1.89 -8.68
N LEU A 155 -8.03 -1.83 -8.86
CA LEU A 155 -7.40 -1.74 -10.18
C LEU A 155 -7.64 -3.00 -11.01
N SER A 156 -7.63 -4.19 -10.41
CA SER A 156 -7.91 -5.44 -11.13
C SER A 156 -9.31 -5.46 -11.74
N ALA A 157 -10.29 -4.80 -11.10
CA ALA A 157 -11.63 -4.65 -11.66
C ALA A 157 -11.69 -3.72 -12.89
N TYR A 158 -10.68 -2.85 -13.09
CA TYR A 158 -10.60 -1.98 -14.27
C TYR A 158 -10.07 -2.73 -15.51
N LEU A 159 -9.29 -3.81 -15.32
CA LEU A 159 -8.56 -4.45 -16.41
C LEU A 159 -9.47 -4.97 -17.52
N ARG A 160 -10.51 -5.75 -17.21
CA ARG A 160 -11.41 -6.29 -18.24
C ARG A 160 -12.12 -5.22 -19.06
N PRO A 161 -12.71 -4.17 -18.46
CA PRO A 161 -13.26 -3.05 -19.21
C PRO A 161 -12.26 -2.33 -20.12
N MET A 162 -10.95 -2.37 -19.76
CA MET A 162 -9.89 -1.83 -20.60
C MET A 162 -9.46 -2.79 -21.71
N GLY A 163 -9.99 -4.01 -21.75
CA GLY A 163 -9.63 -5.06 -22.71
C GLY A 163 -8.41 -5.90 -22.32
N ALA A 164 -7.97 -5.80 -21.07
CA ALA A 164 -6.86 -6.57 -20.53
C ALA A 164 -7.31 -7.85 -19.83
N LEU A 165 -6.40 -8.81 -19.71
CA LEU A 165 -6.59 -10.01 -18.90
C LEU A 165 -6.33 -9.67 -17.42
N VAL A 166 -7.12 -10.26 -16.52
CA VAL A 166 -6.89 -10.19 -15.08
C VAL A 166 -5.93 -11.29 -14.68
N PRO A 167 -4.73 -10.97 -14.16
CA PRO A 167 -3.77 -11.98 -13.72
C PRO A 167 -4.29 -12.77 -12.51
N SER A 168 -3.74 -13.96 -12.29
CA SER A 168 -3.96 -14.72 -11.06
C SER A 168 -3.47 -13.92 -9.85
N ILE A 169 -4.29 -13.78 -8.81
CA ILE A 169 -3.97 -13.07 -7.57
C ILE A 169 -3.72 -14.10 -6.45
N TYR A 170 -4.77 -14.67 -5.88
CA TYR A 170 -4.69 -15.71 -4.84
C TYR A 170 -5.15 -17.09 -5.35
N GLY A 171 -5.37 -17.22 -6.63
CA GLY A 171 -5.82 -18.40 -7.32
C GLY A 171 -5.98 -18.09 -8.81
N THR A 172 -6.44 -19.05 -9.58
CA THR A 172 -6.70 -18.84 -11.01
C THR A 172 -7.77 -17.78 -11.23
N SER A 173 -7.56 -16.90 -12.21
CA SER A 173 -8.62 -16.03 -12.72
C SER A 173 -9.38 -16.71 -13.86
N ALA A 174 -10.52 -16.16 -14.27
CA ALA A 174 -11.21 -16.65 -15.46
C ALA A 174 -10.39 -16.47 -16.75
N ASP A 175 -9.38 -15.60 -16.72
CA ASP A 175 -8.52 -15.26 -17.86
C ASP A 175 -7.20 -16.05 -17.85
N THR A 176 -6.87 -16.74 -16.73
CA THR A 176 -5.65 -17.54 -16.57
C THR A 176 -6.04 -18.96 -16.16
N LYS A 177 -5.82 -19.90 -17.06
CA LYS A 177 -6.03 -21.34 -16.83
C LYS A 177 -4.79 -21.96 -16.20
#